data_e2c4f88717bd7f3d23245a68bd04eecd
#
_entry.id   e2c4f88717bd7f3d23245a68bd04eecd
#
_cell.length_a   1.000
_cell.length_b   1.000
_cell.length_c   1.000
_cell.angle_alpha   90.00
_cell.angle_beta   90.00
_cell.angle_gamma   90.00
#
_symmetry.space_group_name_H-M   'P 1'
#
loop_
_entity.id
_entity.type
_entity.pdbx_description
1 polymer ?
#
loop_
_entity_poly.entity_id
_entity_poly.type
_entity_poly.pdbx_seq_one_letter_code
_entity_poly.pdbx_strand_id
1 'polypeptide(L)'
;FMADEEQERNVVPIEEALAISDRDSLRTLIMNVVRGDVTDSLGSLALALDSEDTETSHYAASVLRDVLNDFRQHAQELYRQMQKDGREAGDDACLLIEYMYVVLKQNVFHETEQRTFVDMFEEACELLYEKDYRKLTAQYIEWLCELLLRLKEFGRMRYWCNRSRELYPDALSTYTCYLKMYFTQEKKTEFFRELDRLKASNIVIDRETLELIRTFS
;
A
#
# COMPACT_ATOMS: atom_id res chain seq x y z
N PHE A 1 -34.90 -17.30 -10.93
CA PHE A 1 -34.38 -17.68 -9.59
C PHE A 1 -33.32 -18.77 -9.76
N MET A 2 -32.20 -18.45 -10.31
CA MET A 2 -31.02 -19.31 -10.35
C MET A 2 -29.84 -18.42 -10.81
N ALA A 3 -29.26 -17.65 -9.90
CA ALA A 3 -28.08 -16.85 -10.22
C ALA A 3 -27.32 -16.37 -8.98
N ASP A 4 -27.29 -17.12 -7.86
CA ASP A 4 -26.57 -16.68 -6.67
C ASP A 4 -25.75 -17.78 -5.97
N GLU A 5 -25.68 -18.99 -6.53
CA GLU A 5 -24.97 -20.11 -5.87
C GLU A 5 -23.51 -20.28 -6.32
N GLU A 6 -23.04 -19.56 -7.33
CA GLU A 6 -21.65 -19.72 -7.83
C GLU A 6 -20.62 -18.79 -7.18
N GLN A 7 -21.03 -17.72 -6.51
CA GLN A 7 -20.11 -16.82 -5.83
C GLN A 7 -19.70 -17.25 -4.41
N GLU A 8 -20.50 -18.08 -3.75
CA GLU A 8 -20.17 -18.58 -2.39
C GLU A 8 -19.16 -19.74 -2.37
N ARG A 9 -18.75 -20.29 -3.51
CA ARG A 9 -17.91 -21.49 -3.59
C ARG A 9 -16.40 -21.26 -3.54
N ASN A 10 -15.91 -20.02 -3.57
CA ASN A 10 -14.47 -19.73 -3.65
C ASN A 10 -13.86 -19.12 -2.38
N VAL A 11 -14.57 -19.07 -1.29
CA VAL A 11 -13.96 -18.72 0.00
C VAL A 11 -13.46 -20.02 0.65
N VAL A 12 -12.26 -20.44 0.28
CA VAL A 12 -11.55 -21.45 1.05
C VAL A 12 -11.22 -20.82 2.39
N PRO A 13 -11.63 -21.43 3.54
CA PRO A 13 -11.23 -20.93 4.85
C PRO A 13 -9.73 -20.82 4.90
N ILE A 14 -9.21 -19.66 5.32
CA ILE A 14 -7.78 -19.35 5.41
C ILE A 14 -7.04 -20.42 6.22
N GLU A 15 -7.70 -21.03 7.20
CA GLU A 15 -7.18 -22.14 8.02
C GLU A 15 -6.87 -23.41 7.21
N GLU A 16 -7.64 -23.75 6.18
CA GLU A 16 -7.36 -24.88 5.30
C GLU A 16 -6.19 -24.59 4.34
N ALA A 17 -6.04 -23.35 3.90
CA ALA A 17 -4.94 -22.95 3.02
C ALA A 17 -3.58 -22.90 3.73
N LEU A 18 -3.54 -22.61 5.03
CA LEU A 18 -2.34 -22.63 5.86
C LEU A 18 -1.79 -24.05 6.10
N ALA A 19 -2.64 -25.08 5.98
CA ALA A 19 -2.22 -26.46 6.08
C ALA A 19 -1.52 -26.98 4.81
N ILE A 20 -1.64 -26.26 3.70
CA ILE A 20 -0.97 -26.58 2.43
C ILE A 20 0.33 -25.80 2.36
N SER A 21 1.41 -26.45 2.72
CA SER A 21 2.80 -25.95 2.80
C SER A 21 3.41 -25.62 1.41
N ASP A 22 2.58 -25.28 0.41
CA ASP A 22 3.04 -24.96 -0.93
C ASP A 22 3.02 -23.44 -1.16
N ARG A 23 4.18 -22.91 -1.49
CA ARG A 23 4.44 -21.47 -1.75
C ARG A 23 3.51 -20.90 -2.84
N ASP A 24 3.21 -21.72 -3.85
CA ASP A 24 2.33 -21.28 -4.96
C ASP A 24 0.88 -21.16 -4.51
N SER A 25 0.44 -22.01 -3.59
CA SER A 25 -0.90 -21.93 -3.00
C SER A 25 -1.06 -20.71 -2.10
N LEU A 26 -0.04 -20.37 -1.31
CA LEU A 26 -0.01 -19.15 -0.49
C LEU A 26 -0.03 -17.90 -1.40
N ARG A 27 0.76 -17.87 -2.45
CA ARG A 27 0.75 -16.81 -3.46
C ARG A 27 -0.63 -16.62 -4.08
N THR A 28 -1.26 -17.70 -4.50
CA THR A 28 -2.60 -17.68 -5.11
C THR A 28 -3.63 -17.15 -4.13
N LEU A 29 -3.58 -17.58 -2.87
CA LEU A 29 -4.46 -17.09 -1.80
C LEU A 29 -4.29 -15.59 -1.58
N ILE A 30 -3.05 -15.12 -1.44
CA ILE A 30 -2.74 -13.70 -1.24
C ILE A 30 -3.17 -12.86 -2.44
N MET A 31 -2.93 -13.33 -3.66
CA MET A 31 -3.39 -12.62 -4.87
C MET A 31 -4.92 -12.55 -4.94
N ASN A 32 -5.63 -13.55 -4.44
CA ASN A 32 -7.09 -13.51 -4.34
C ASN A 32 -7.56 -12.52 -3.28
N VAL A 33 -6.88 -12.43 -2.14
CA VAL A 33 -7.16 -11.44 -1.09
C VAL A 33 -6.87 -10.01 -1.60
N VAL A 34 -5.77 -9.80 -2.32
CA VAL A 34 -5.41 -8.50 -2.92
C VAL A 34 -6.40 -8.07 -4.00
N ARG A 35 -6.95 -9.03 -4.77
CA ARG A 35 -7.94 -8.77 -5.83
C ARG A 35 -9.38 -8.71 -5.33
N GLY A 36 -9.66 -9.22 -4.15
CA GLY A 36 -11.01 -9.34 -3.59
C GLY A 36 -11.33 -8.27 -2.56
N ASP A 37 -12.56 -8.25 -2.11
CA ASP A 37 -13.31 -7.31 -1.28
C ASP A 37 -12.72 -6.87 0.08
N VAL A 38 -11.44 -7.16 0.40
CA VAL A 38 -10.84 -6.79 1.71
C VAL A 38 -10.85 -5.26 1.90
N THR A 39 -10.64 -4.50 0.82
CA THR A 39 -10.64 -3.04 0.87
C THR A 39 -12.01 -2.48 1.22
N ASP A 40 -13.06 -3.00 0.57
CA ASP A 40 -14.45 -2.57 0.79
C ASP A 40 -14.96 -3.08 2.15
N SER A 41 -14.54 -4.28 2.55
CA SER A 41 -14.86 -4.87 3.86
C SER A 41 -14.25 -4.07 5.01
N LEU A 42 -12.99 -3.63 4.91
CA LEU A 42 -12.35 -2.81 5.95
C LEU A 42 -13.00 -1.45 6.09
N GLY A 43 -13.37 -0.79 4.98
CA GLY A 43 -14.13 0.46 5.01
C GLY A 43 -15.49 0.30 5.66
N SER A 44 -16.22 -0.76 5.33
CA SER A 44 -17.53 -1.09 5.92
C SER A 44 -17.42 -1.42 7.40
N LEU A 45 -16.39 -2.16 7.82
CA LEU A 45 -16.12 -2.47 9.23
C LEU A 45 -15.78 -1.22 10.03
N ALA A 46 -14.97 -0.30 9.47
CA ALA A 46 -14.67 0.97 10.12
C ALA A 46 -15.93 1.81 10.37
N LEU A 47 -16.85 1.87 9.39
CA LEU A 47 -18.15 2.53 9.56
C LEU A 47 -19.03 1.83 10.61
N ALA A 48 -19.00 0.50 10.67
CA ALA A 48 -19.77 -0.27 11.66
C ALA A 48 -19.25 -0.11 13.09
N LEU A 49 -17.96 0.22 13.28
CA LEU A 49 -17.39 0.55 14.59
C LEU A 49 -18.00 1.83 15.20
N ASP A 50 -18.37 2.79 14.36
CA ASP A 50 -18.99 4.06 14.75
C ASP A 50 -20.53 3.95 14.91
N SER A 51 -21.09 2.73 14.81
CA SER A 51 -22.52 2.49 14.99
C SER A 51 -22.97 2.81 16.42
N GLU A 52 -24.13 3.47 16.56
CA GLU A 52 -24.79 3.69 17.85
C GLU A 52 -25.30 2.38 18.49
N ASP A 53 -25.49 1.33 17.67
CA ASP A 53 -25.84 0.00 18.14
C ASP A 53 -24.62 -0.74 18.68
N THR A 54 -24.64 -0.97 20.00
CA THR A 54 -23.54 -1.60 20.73
C THR A 54 -23.22 -3.02 20.23
N GLU A 55 -24.22 -3.79 19.81
CA GLU A 55 -24.04 -5.16 19.32
C GLU A 55 -23.32 -5.15 17.96
N THR A 56 -23.75 -4.29 17.05
CA THR A 56 -23.12 -4.08 15.75
C THR A 56 -21.67 -3.61 15.91
N SER A 57 -21.40 -2.65 16.78
CA SER A 57 -20.06 -2.13 17.05
C SER A 57 -19.14 -3.22 17.64
N HIS A 58 -19.62 -4.03 18.60
CA HIS A 58 -18.85 -5.15 19.15
C HIS A 58 -18.54 -6.22 18.13
N TYR A 59 -19.50 -6.57 17.26
CA TYR A 59 -19.29 -7.53 16.20
C TYR A 59 -18.25 -7.04 15.20
N ALA A 60 -18.38 -5.79 14.73
CA ALA A 60 -17.42 -5.17 13.83
C ALA A 60 -15.99 -5.14 14.41
N ALA A 61 -15.86 -4.82 15.71
CA ALA A 61 -14.57 -4.82 16.41
C ALA A 61 -13.94 -6.22 16.46
N SER A 62 -14.77 -7.28 16.67
CA SER A 62 -14.27 -8.65 16.65
C SER A 62 -13.78 -9.07 15.29
N VAL A 63 -14.57 -8.82 14.23
CA VAL A 63 -14.20 -9.16 12.85
C VAL A 63 -12.95 -8.39 12.42
N LEU A 64 -12.89 -7.08 12.72
CA LEU A 64 -11.70 -6.27 12.39
C LEU A 64 -10.45 -6.82 13.06
N ARG A 65 -10.53 -7.19 14.34
CA ARG A 65 -9.40 -7.78 15.07
C ARG A 65 -8.90 -9.06 14.39
N ASP A 66 -9.80 -9.93 13.97
CA ASP A 66 -9.45 -11.21 13.34
C ASP A 66 -8.79 -10.95 11.98
N VAL A 67 -9.36 -10.07 11.13
CA VAL A 67 -8.77 -9.65 9.86
C VAL A 67 -7.37 -9.05 10.04
N LEU A 68 -7.18 -8.20 11.05
CA LEU A 68 -5.87 -7.61 11.32
C LEU A 68 -4.84 -8.62 11.87
N ASN A 69 -5.29 -9.62 12.63
CA ASN A 69 -4.42 -10.71 13.08
C ASN A 69 -3.96 -11.59 11.91
N ASP A 70 -4.85 -11.92 11.00
CA ASP A 70 -4.51 -12.65 9.78
C ASP A 70 -3.52 -11.86 8.92
N PHE A 71 -3.77 -10.56 8.77
CA PHE A 71 -2.83 -9.66 8.07
C PHE A 71 -1.42 -9.71 8.71
N ARG A 72 -1.33 -9.59 10.03
CA ARG A 72 -0.04 -9.63 10.75
C ARG A 72 0.73 -10.91 10.47
N GLN A 73 0.06 -12.04 10.53
CA GLN A 73 0.67 -13.35 10.29
C GLN A 73 1.18 -13.49 8.85
N HIS A 74 0.35 -13.15 7.88
CA HIS A 74 0.72 -13.25 6.46
C HIS A 74 1.81 -12.26 6.07
N ALA A 75 1.73 -11.01 6.53
CA ALA A 75 2.77 -10.02 6.26
C ALA A 75 4.13 -10.46 6.82
N GLN A 76 4.16 -11.01 8.05
CA GLN A 76 5.38 -11.53 8.64
C GLN A 76 5.93 -12.75 7.91
N GLU A 77 5.07 -13.64 7.43
CA GLU A 77 5.51 -14.82 6.67
C GLU A 77 6.10 -14.42 5.32
N LEU A 78 5.42 -13.52 4.58
CA LEU A 78 5.95 -12.99 3.31
C LEU A 78 7.27 -12.26 3.51
N TYR A 79 7.37 -11.43 4.53
CA TYR A 79 8.60 -10.72 4.86
C TYR A 79 9.74 -11.70 5.18
N ARG A 80 9.48 -12.78 5.92
CA ARG A 80 10.45 -13.83 6.21
C ARG A 80 10.86 -14.59 4.94
N GLN A 81 9.94 -14.82 4.00
CA GLN A 81 10.24 -15.43 2.71
C GLN A 81 11.12 -14.53 1.86
N MET A 82 10.80 -13.25 1.78
CA MET A 82 11.60 -12.24 1.07
C MET A 82 13.05 -12.18 1.58
N GLN A 83 13.25 -12.31 2.91
CA GLN A 83 14.59 -12.28 3.52
C GLN A 83 15.42 -13.54 3.25
N LYS A 84 14.81 -14.65 2.82
CA LYS A 84 15.55 -15.82 2.38
C LYS A 84 16.24 -15.50 1.07
N ASP A 85 17.57 -15.46 1.09
CA ASP A 85 18.37 -15.15 -0.10
C ASP A 85 18.11 -16.20 -1.20
N GLY A 86 17.44 -15.82 -2.28
CA GLY A 86 17.05 -16.72 -3.35
C GLY A 86 16.62 -15.97 -4.61
N ARG A 87 16.46 -16.73 -5.71
CA ARG A 87 16.00 -16.18 -7.01
C ARG A 87 14.63 -15.54 -6.96
N GLU A 88 13.81 -15.92 -5.98
CA GLU A 88 12.42 -15.47 -5.84
C GLU A 88 12.25 -14.29 -4.87
N ALA A 89 13.32 -13.84 -4.20
CA ALA A 89 13.24 -12.74 -3.23
C ALA A 89 12.61 -11.46 -3.82
N GLY A 90 12.85 -11.16 -5.10
CA GLY A 90 12.23 -10.03 -5.78
C GLY A 90 10.72 -10.23 -6.01
N ASP A 91 10.28 -11.46 -6.31
CA ASP A 91 8.85 -11.76 -6.46
C ASP A 91 8.13 -11.73 -5.11
N ASP A 92 8.79 -12.22 -4.07
CA ASP A 92 8.27 -12.15 -2.70
C ASP A 92 8.16 -10.70 -2.21
N ALA A 93 9.14 -9.85 -2.55
CA ALA A 93 9.08 -8.42 -2.25
C ALA A 93 7.90 -7.74 -2.96
N CYS A 94 7.67 -8.02 -4.25
CA CYS A 94 6.50 -7.50 -4.97
C CYS A 94 5.20 -7.92 -4.29
N LEU A 95 5.08 -9.20 -3.95
CA LEU A 95 3.90 -9.75 -3.31
C LEU A 95 3.66 -9.12 -1.93
N LEU A 96 4.71 -8.93 -1.14
CA LEU A 96 4.64 -8.26 0.16
C LEU A 96 4.15 -6.81 0.01
N ILE A 97 4.72 -6.05 -0.93
CA ILE A 97 4.34 -4.66 -1.22
C ILE A 97 2.86 -4.56 -1.57
N GLU A 98 2.38 -5.38 -2.52
CA GLU A 98 0.99 -5.38 -2.96
C GLU A 98 0.03 -5.77 -1.84
N TYR A 99 0.36 -6.82 -1.10
CA TYR A 99 -0.45 -7.29 0.03
C TYR A 99 -0.56 -6.24 1.14
N MET A 100 0.57 -5.66 1.53
CA MET A 100 0.60 -4.70 2.64
C MET A 100 -0.08 -3.39 2.28
N TYR A 101 0.05 -2.89 1.05
CA TYR A 101 -0.53 -1.61 0.66
C TYR A 101 -2.06 -1.58 0.81
N VAL A 102 -2.75 -2.67 0.47
CA VAL A 102 -4.21 -2.79 0.54
C VAL A 102 -4.73 -2.45 1.95
N VAL A 103 -4.03 -2.89 2.99
CA VAL A 103 -4.43 -2.66 4.38
C VAL A 103 -3.84 -1.38 4.95
N LEU A 104 -2.56 -1.10 4.70
CA LEU A 104 -1.87 0.07 5.26
C LEU A 104 -2.46 1.41 4.78
N LYS A 105 -2.96 1.46 3.53
CA LYS A 105 -3.64 2.65 3.02
C LYS A 105 -4.92 3.01 3.78
N GLN A 106 -5.54 2.06 4.49
CA GLN A 106 -6.73 2.28 5.30
C GLN A 106 -6.43 2.91 6.67
N ASN A 107 -5.16 2.94 7.08
CA ASN A 107 -4.70 3.52 8.35
C ASN A 107 -5.42 2.94 9.59
N VAL A 108 -5.61 1.63 9.61
CA VAL A 108 -6.36 0.90 10.65
C VAL A 108 -5.52 0.51 11.86
N PHE A 109 -4.20 0.64 11.78
CA PHE A 109 -3.27 0.34 12.87
C PHE A 109 -2.95 1.57 13.73
N HIS A 110 -2.56 1.34 14.98
CA HIS A 110 -1.94 2.38 15.79
C HIS A 110 -0.62 2.85 15.16
N GLU A 111 -0.23 4.09 15.41
CA GLU A 111 0.93 4.72 14.76
C GLU A 111 2.20 3.88 14.85
N THR A 112 2.51 3.31 16.01
CA THR A 112 3.72 2.48 16.20
C THR A 112 3.70 1.24 15.33
N GLU A 113 2.56 0.55 15.25
CA GLU A 113 2.41 -0.65 14.44
C GLU A 113 2.39 -0.31 12.95
N GLN A 114 1.71 0.78 12.58
CA GLN A 114 1.74 1.32 11.22
C GLN A 114 3.17 1.59 10.76
N ARG A 115 4.01 2.22 11.60
CA ARG A 115 5.43 2.45 11.33
C ARG A 115 6.18 1.16 11.07
N THR A 116 6.00 0.15 11.93
CA THR A 116 6.67 -1.15 11.76
C THR A 116 6.35 -1.79 10.40
N PHE A 117 5.09 -1.76 9.98
CA PHE A 117 4.73 -2.30 8.68
C PHE A 117 5.24 -1.44 7.52
N VAL A 118 5.26 -0.12 7.66
CA VAL A 118 5.84 0.77 6.65
C VAL A 118 7.35 0.55 6.53
N ASP A 119 8.05 0.24 7.63
CA ASP A 119 9.47 -0.14 7.59
C ASP A 119 9.68 -1.43 6.80
N MET A 120 8.85 -2.47 7.03
CA MET A 120 8.90 -3.71 6.24
C MET A 120 8.62 -3.47 4.75
N PHE A 121 7.66 -2.59 4.45
CA PHE A 121 7.33 -2.19 3.08
C PHE A 121 8.53 -1.49 2.40
N GLU A 122 9.16 -0.56 3.11
CA GLU A 122 10.35 0.16 2.61
C GLU A 122 11.51 -0.80 2.38
N GLU A 123 11.76 -1.74 3.28
CA GLU A 123 12.80 -2.77 3.09
C GLU A 123 12.55 -3.63 1.83
N ALA A 124 11.27 -3.94 1.53
CA ALA A 124 10.92 -4.63 0.29
C ALA A 124 11.25 -3.77 -0.95
N CYS A 125 10.96 -2.48 -0.90
CA CYS A 125 11.32 -1.55 -1.97
C CYS A 125 12.84 -1.40 -2.12
N GLU A 126 13.61 -1.36 -1.01
CA GLU A 126 15.07 -1.32 -1.03
C GLU A 126 15.66 -2.59 -1.65
N LEU A 127 15.13 -3.77 -1.27
CA LEU A 127 15.56 -5.03 -1.85
C LEU A 127 15.35 -5.04 -3.38
N LEU A 128 14.20 -4.56 -3.85
CA LEU A 128 13.95 -4.43 -5.29
C LEU A 128 14.91 -3.44 -5.96
N TYR A 129 15.16 -2.30 -5.32
CA TYR A 129 16.08 -1.30 -5.86
C TYR A 129 17.50 -1.84 -6.02
N GLU A 130 17.97 -2.62 -5.04
CA GLU A 130 19.34 -3.16 -5.03
C GLU A 130 19.51 -4.40 -5.91
N LYS A 131 18.54 -5.32 -5.88
CA LYS A 131 18.67 -6.63 -6.53
C LYS A 131 17.96 -6.74 -7.87
N ASP A 132 16.81 -6.07 -8.06
CA ASP A 132 16.00 -6.14 -9.28
C ASP A 132 15.15 -4.88 -9.49
N TYR A 133 15.84 -3.77 -9.76
CA TYR A 133 15.18 -2.46 -9.92
C TYR A 133 14.07 -2.44 -11.00
N ARG A 134 14.08 -3.40 -11.94
CA ARG A 134 13.04 -3.52 -12.97
C ARG A 134 11.68 -3.90 -12.40
N LYS A 135 11.65 -4.56 -11.23
CA LYS A 135 10.43 -4.91 -10.51
C LYS A 135 9.94 -3.78 -9.60
N LEU A 136 10.82 -2.85 -9.22
CA LEU A 136 10.42 -1.67 -8.46
C LEU A 136 9.72 -0.67 -9.38
N THR A 137 8.40 -0.70 -9.39
CA THR A 137 7.60 0.17 -10.27
C THR A 137 7.45 1.58 -9.70
N ALA A 138 7.12 2.57 -10.57
CA ALA A 138 6.76 3.92 -10.13
C ALA A 138 5.59 3.91 -9.14
N GLN A 139 4.65 2.98 -9.31
CA GLN A 139 3.49 2.77 -8.43
C GLN A 139 3.91 2.34 -7.02
N TYR A 140 4.88 1.43 -6.88
CA TYR A 140 5.35 0.99 -5.56
C TYR A 140 6.03 2.12 -4.80
N ILE A 141 6.82 2.94 -5.50
CA ILE A 141 7.45 4.13 -4.90
C ILE A 141 6.38 5.17 -4.50
N GLU A 142 5.36 5.37 -5.32
CA GLU A 142 4.24 6.25 -5.00
C GLU A 142 3.51 5.79 -3.73
N TRP A 143 3.17 4.51 -3.63
CA TRP A 143 2.54 3.93 -2.46
C TRP A 143 3.38 4.11 -1.19
N LEU A 144 4.68 3.85 -1.28
CA LEU A 144 5.59 4.09 -0.16
C LEU A 144 5.62 5.58 0.23
N CYS A 145 5.69 6.48 -0.74
CA CYS A 145 5.66 7.93 -0.48
C CYS A 145 4.36 8.35 0.21
N GLU A 146 3.20 7.78 -0.16
CA GLU A 146 1.93 8.05 0.50
C GLU A 146 1.94 7.60 1.97
N LEU A 147 2.45 6.40 2.24
CA LEU A 147 2.56 5.87 3.61
C LEU A 147 3.52 6.72 4.45
N LEU A 148 4.68 7.11 3.92
CA LEU A 148 5.66 7.97 4.58
C LEU A 148 5.12 9.38 4.83
N LEU A 149 4.32 9.92 3.89
CA LEU A 149 3.67 11.22 4.04
C LEU A 149 2.73 11.25 5.24
N ARG A 150 1.89 10.21 5.40
CA ARG A 150 0.98 10.07 6.54
C ARG A 150 1.70 9.99 7.87
N LEU A 151 2.84 9.33 7.90
CA LEU A 151 3.73 9.23 9.07
C LEU A 151 4.59 10.49 9.27
N LYS A 152 4.52 11.46 8.36
CA LYS A 152 5.35 12.69 8.33
C LYS A 152 6.85 12.41 8.27
N GLU A 153 7.23 11.28 7.67
CA GLU A 153 8.63 10.86 7.47
C GLU A 153 9.23 11.52 6.22
N PHE A 154 9.27 12.86 6.21
CA PHE A 154 9.64 13.67 5.04
C PHE A 154 11.08 13.42 4.54
N GLY A 155 12.00 13.05 5.42
CA GLY A 155 13.37 12.71 5.04
C GLY A 155 13.43 11.46 4.18
N ARG A 156 12.77 10.39 4.63
CA ARG A 156 12.64 9.11 3.91
C ARG A 156 11.86 9.31 2.62
N MET A 157 10.74 10.05 2.67
CA MET A 157 9.96 10.35 1.48
C MET A 157 10.78 11.08 0.41
N ARG A 158 11.59 12.08 0.80
CA ARG A 158 12.48 12.80 -0.14
C ARG A 158 13.48 11.86 -0.80
N TYR A 159 14.05 10.95 -0.05
CA TYR A 159 14.96 9.93 -0.57
C TYR A 159 14.30 9.10 -1.67
N TRP A 160 13.07 8.63 -1.45
CA TRP A 160 12.31 7.88 -2.45
C TRP A 160 11.82 8.73 -3.62
N CYS A 161 11.45 9.98 -3.39
CA CYS A 161 11.16 10.91 -4.49
C CYS A 161 12.38 11.11 -5.42
N ASN A 162 13.60 11.19 -4.86
CA ASN A 162 14.82 11.30 -5.66
C ASN A 162 15.03 10.04 -6.51
N ARG A 163 14.86 8.85 -5.93
CA ARG A 163 14.94 7.58 -6.66
C ARG A 163 13.88 7.44 -7.74
N SER A 164 12.65 7.87 -7.45
CA SER A 164 11.58 7.92 -8.45
C SER A 164 11.99 8.79 -9.64
N ARG A 165 12.62 9.93 -9.39
CA ARG A 165 13.11 10.83 -10.44
C ARG A 165 14.23 10.23 -11.28
N GLU A 166 15.10 9.43 -10.69
CA GLU A 166 16.16 8.73 -11.39
C GLU A 166 15.62 7.59 -12.27
N LEU A 167 14.67 6.81 -11.76
CA LEU A 167 14.13 5.64 -12.44
C LEU A 167 12.98 5.96 -13.39
N TYR A 168 12.12 6.91 -13.02
CA TYR A 168 10.86 7.22 -13.68
C TYR A 168 10.66 8.73 -13.87
N PRO A 169 11.57 9.42 -14.61
CA PRO A 169 11.52 10.88 -14.79
C PRO A 169 10.23 11.34 -15.49
N ASP A 170 9.60 10.47 -16.28
CA ASP A 170 8.40 10.78 -17.07
C ASP A 170 7.10 10.31 -16.41
N ALA A 171 7.16 9.75 -15.20
CA ALA A 171 5.97 9.36 -14.47
C ALA A 171 5.37 10.54 -13.71
N LEU A 172 4.04 10.75 -13.81
CA LEU A 172 3.34 11.80 -13.08
C LEU A 172 3.55 11.67 -11.56
N SER A 173 3.52 10.44 -11.02
CA SER A 173 3.74 10.15 -9.61
C SER A 173 5.08 10.69 -9.07
N THR A 174 6.11 10.75 -9.89
CA THR A 174 7.41 11.35 -9.51
C THR A 174 7.27 12.82 -9.11
N TYR A 175 6.45 13.58 -9.80
CA TYR A 175 6.18 14.99 -9.50
C TYR A 175 5.17 15.15 -8.38
N THR A 176 4.10 14.36 -8.41
CA THR A 176 3.02 14.47 -7.41
C THR A 176 3.50 14.10 -6.01
N CYS A 177 4.42 13.16 -5.86
CA CYS A 177 5.05 12.86 -4.57
C CYS A 177 5.77 14.08 -3.99
N TYR A 178 6.57 14.81 -4.77
CA TYR A 178 7.21 16.04 -4.34
C TYR A 178 6.19 17.14 -4.01
N LEU A 179 5.18 17.33 -4.87
CA LEU A 179 4.15 18.34 -4.65
C LEU A 179 3.38 18.07 -3.34
N LYS A 180 2.94 16.84 -3.11
CA LYS A 180 2.27 16.43 -1.86
C LYS A 180 3.16 16.66 -0.64
N MET A 181 4.46 16.33 -0.73
CA MET A 181 5.44 16.54 0.35
C MET A 181 5.61 18.03 0.67
N TYR A 182 5.84 18.86 -0.34
CA TYR A 182 6.04 20.29 -0.15
C TYR A 182 4.76 20.99 0.31
N PHE A 183 3.60 20.57 -0.20
CA PHE A 183 2.29 21.04 0.26
C PHE A 183 2.11 20.80 1.77
N THR A 184 2.34 19.57 2.22
CA THR A 184 2.18 19.20 3.64
C THR A 184 3.18 19.91 4.55
N GLN A 185 4.36 20.26 4.04
CA GLN A 185 5.38 21.03 4.77
C GLN A 185 5.20 22.56 4.63
N GLU A 186 4.16 23.03 3.93
CA GLU A 186 3.92 24.46 3.63
C GLU A 186 5.09 25.15 2.90
N LYS A 187 5.90 24.37 2.16
CA LYS A 187 7.07 24.86 1.42
C LYS A 187 6.67 25.39 0.05
N LYS A 188 6.12 26.61 0.03
CA LYS A 188 5.58 27.23 -1.20
C LYS A 188 6.62 27.36 -2.31
N THR A 189 7.81 27.83 -2.02
CA THR A 189 8.86 28.04 -3.02
C THR A 189 9.24 26.74 -3.73
N GLU A 190 9.43 25.66 -2.96
CA GLU A 190 9.78 24.34 -3.49
C GLU A 190 8.60 23.73 -4.27
N PHE A 191 7.38 23.92 -3.78
CA PHE A 191 6.17 23.47 -4.45
C PHE A 191 6.04 24.10 -5.84
N PHE A 192 6.14 25.43 -5.97
CA PHE A 192 6.02 26.10 -7.24
C PHE A 192 7.18 25.78 -8.19
N ARG A 193 8.40 25.61 -7.66
CA ARG A 193 9.54 25.14 -8.46
C ARG A 193 9.29 23.76 -9.06
N GLU A 194 8.71 22.85 -8.30
CA GLU A 194 8.37 21.51 -8.78
C GLU A 194 7.20 21.54 -9.76
N LEU A 195 6.21 22.39 -9.52
CA LEU A 195 5.11 22.63 -10.44
C LEU A 195 5.59 23.18 -11.79
N ASP A 196 6.57 24.10 -11.79
CA ASP A 196 7.16 24.64 -13.03
C ASP A 196 7.92 23.56 -13.81
N ARG A 197 8.58 22.62 -13.13
CA ARG A 197 9.19 21.44 -13.77
C ARG A 197 8.14 20.55 -14.43
N LEU A 198 7.02 20.29 -13.73
CA LEU A 198 5.92 19.49 -14.27
C LEU A 198 5.30 20.19 -15.50
N LYS A 199 5.08 21.50 -15.44
CA LYS A 199 4.55 22.30 -16.58
C LYS A 199 5.48 22.29 -17.79
N ALA A 200 6.80 22.24 -17.55
CA ALA A 200 7.80 22.16 -18.62
C ALA A 200 7.92 20.74 -19.22
N SER A 201 7.31 19.75 -18.59
CA SER A 201 7.25 18.37 -19.09
C SER A 201 6.05 18.18 -20.03
N ASN A 202 6.06 17.06 -20.78
CA ASN A 202 4.92 16.65 -21.62
C ASN A 202 3.94 15.72 -20.88
N ILE A 203 4.01 15.66 -19.55
CA ILE A 203 3.22 14.76 -18.73
C ILE A 203 1.78 15.27 -18.61
N VAL A 204 0.81 14.39 -18.85
CA VAL A 204 -0.61 14.71 -18.68
C VAL A 204 -0.94 14.68 -17.19
N ILE A 205 -1.54 15.79 -16.71
CA ILE A 205 -1.94 15.96 -15.32
C ILE A 205 -3.33 15.36 -15.11
N ASP A 206 -3.48 14.54 -14.06
CA ASP A 206 -4.77 14.01 -13.64
C ASP A 206 -5.59 15.04 -12.82
N ARG A 207 -6.84 14.67 -12.52
CA ARG A 207 -7.76 15.54 -11.81
C ARG A 207 -7.30 15.80 -10.37
N GLU A 208 -6.76 14.79 -9.68
CA GLU A 208 -6.29 14.91 -8.30
C GLU A 208 -5.12 15.90 -8.21
N THR A 209 -4.15 15.79 -9.11
CA THR A 209 -3.03 16.74 -9.21
C THR A 209 -3.50 18.16 -9.50
N LEU A 210 -4.50 18.31 -10.38
CA LEU A 210 -5.07 19.62 -10.69
C LEU A 210 -5.74 20.27 -9.46
N GLU A 211 -6.47 19.47 -8.66
CA GLU A 211 -7.11 19.94 -7.43
C GLU A 211 -6.08 20.34 -6.38
N LEU A 212 -5.00 19.56 -6.21
CA LEU A 212 -3.88 19.89 -5.32
C LEU A 212 -3.25 21.26 -5.71
N ILE A 213 -3.00 21.46 -6.98
CA ILE A 213 -2.43 22.72 -7.50
C ILE A 213 -3.36 23.91 -7.20
N ARG A 214 -4.67 23.76 -7.42
CA ARG A 214 -5.67 24.81 -7.17
C ARG A 214 -5.78 25.16 -5.69
N THR A 215 -5.66 24.18 -4.81
CA THR A 215 -5.76 24.38 -3.36
C THR A 215 -4.59 25.20 -2.82
N PHE A 216 -3.42 25.10 -3.44
CA PHE A 216 -2.21 25.79 -2.96
C PHE A 216 -1.92 27.10 -3.68
N SER A 217 -2.60 27.37 -4.81
CA SER A 217 -2.48 28.60 -5.61
C SER A 217 -3.38 29.68 -5.09
#